data_169800f9b3818c8ff72434eb3e1c3f9b
#
_entry.id   169800f9b3818c8ff72434eb3e1c3f9b
#
_cell.length_a   1.000
_cell.length_b   1.000
_cell.length_c   1.000
_cell.angle_alpha   90.00
_cell.angle_beta   90.00
_cell.angle_gamma   90.00
#
_symmetry.space_group_name_H-M   'P 1'
#
loop_
_entity.id
_entity.type
_entity.pdbx_description
1 polymer ?
#
loop_
_entity_poly.entity_id
_entity_poly.type
_entity_poly.pdbx_seq_one_letter_code
_entity_poly.pdbx_strand_id
1 'polypeptide(L)'
;NIGAFIATLLCAYIGEEYGWRFGFGLAGLGMIIGLITFLTGVKWLGNLGSPPNSDKLSKNLFLFISVEKSIYFFGFMLVILVWYLIQMSGELGIFLIGIGTITISWIIWYCIKECSKNERNRILVMLFLIACSVLFWALFEQAASSLTLFTDRNVMMGSWFSAGMFQALNPFFIIILAPVFASIWFFTSKKGIEPSTPKKFSLALIQVGLGFAVLVLGSNFAGPDGKVAVIFLVMMYLLHTTG
;
A
#
# COMPACT_ATOMS: atom_id res chain seq x y z
N ASN A 1 1.12 -7.40 8.61
CA ASN A 1 0.47 -6.27 9.32
C ASN A 1 0.86 -6.14 10.80
N ILE A 2 1.33 -7.22 11.48
CA ILE A 2 1.80 -7.11 12.88
C ILE A 2 2.98 -6.12 12.98
N GLY A 3 3.96 -6.24 12.08
CA GLY A 3 5.08 -5.31 12.03
C GLY A 3 4.64 -3.88 11.71
N ALA A 4 3.71 -3.70 10.77
CA ALA A 4 3.16 -2.40 10.43
C ALA A 4 2.42 -1.76 11.62
N PHE A 5 1.63 -2.54 12.35
CA PHE A 5 0.93 -2.08 13.55
C PHE A 5 1.90 -1.58 14.62
N ILE A 6 2.88 -2.41 14.98
CA ILE A 6 3.87 -2.09 16.02
C ILE A 6 4.74 -0.90 15.59
N ALA A 7 5.24 -0.91 14.35
CA ALA A 7 6.11 0.14 13.84
C ALA A 7 5.38 1.51 13.80
N THR A 8 4.14 1.55 13.33
CA THR A 8 3.35 2.79 13.27
C THR A 8 3.15 3.37 14.66
N LEU A 9 2.78 2.55 15.66
CA LEU A 9 2.62 3.02 17.02
C LEU A 9 3.93 3.53 17.63
N LEU A 10 5.00 2.74 17.54
CA LEU A 10 6.28 3.08 18.19
C LEU A 10 6.98 4.25 17.48
N CYS A 11 7.04 4.25 16.14
CA CYS A 11 7.72 5.31 15.41
C CYS A 11 6.98 6.65 15.51
N ALA A 12 5.64 6.64 15.47
CA ALA A 12 4.86 7.85 15.67
C ALA A 12 5.02 8.39 17.08
N TYR A 13 4.87 7.57 18.12
CA TYR A 13 5.05 7.99 19.50
C TYR A 13 6.44 8.56 19.76
N ILE A 14 7.50 7.84 19.38
CA ILE A 14 8.87 8.31 19.59
C ILE A 14 9.18 9.52 18.72
N GLY A 15 8.65 9.58 17.50
CA GLY A 15 8.84 10.70 16.59
C GLY A 15 8.24 11.99 17.10
N GLU A 16 7.06 11.95 17.68
CA GLU A 16 6.36 13.13 18.20
C GLU A 16 6.87 13.54 19.59
N GLU A 17 7.16 12.58 20.48
CA GLU A 17 7.60 12.89 21.85
C GLU A 17 9.09 13.25 21.93
N TYR A 18 9.96 12.55 21.21
CA TYR A 18 11.42 12.68 21.30
C TYR A 18 12.06 13.25 20.04
N GLY A 19 11.29 13.41 18.97
CA GLY A 19 11.71 13.95 17.67
C GLY A 19 11.87 12.89 16.59
N TRP A 20 11.51 13.28 15.37
CA TRP A 20 11.40 12.40 14.20
C TRP A 20 12.69 11.66 13.81
N ARG A 21 13.87 12.22 14.17
CA ARG A 21 15.15 11.52 13.98
C ARG A 21 15.21 10.18 14.75
N PHE A 22 14.59 10.13 15.91
CA PHE A 22 14.54 8.91 16.73
C PHE A 22 13.46 7.97 16.24
N GLY A 23 12.31 8.48 15.82
CA GLY A 23 11.25 7.68 15.20
C GLY A 23 11.73 6.95 13.94
N PHE A 24 12.35 7.66 13.01
CA PHE A 24 12.96 7.05 11.81
C PHE A 24 14.18 6.17 12.15
N GLY A 25 14.99 6.57 13.14
CA GLY A 25 16.10 5.76 13.63
C GLY A 25 15.66 4.39 14.15
N LEU A 26 14.52 4.34 14.84
CA LEU A 26 13.94 3.08 15.31
C LEU A 26 13.53 2.16 14.14
N ALA A 27 12.96 2.71 13.07
CA ALA A 27 12.66 1.96 11.86
C ALA A 27 13.94 1.38 11.23
N GLY A 28 15.02 2.18 11.16
CA GLY A 28 16.34 1.73 10.70
C GLY A 28 16.90 0.59 11.55
N LEU A 29 16.78 0.68 12.88
CA LEU A 29 17.19 -0.38 13.79
C LEU A 29 16.39 -1.68 13.56
N GLY A 30 15.08 -1.56 13.36
CA GLY A 30 14.22 -2.68 13.00
C GLY A 30 14.65 -3.37 11.69
N MET A 31 15.05 -2.60 10.68
CA MET A 31 15.59 -3.13 9.44
C MET A 31 16.91 -3.88 9.63
N ILE A 32 17.81 -3.39 10.49
CA ILE A 32 19.07 -4.08 10.82
C ILE A 32 18.78 -5.40 11.50
N ILE A 33 17.87 -5.43 12.47
CA ILE A 33 17.45 -6.67 13.16
C ILE A 33 16.84 -7.64 12.14
N GLY A 34 15.99 -7.17 11.23
CA GLY A 34 15.42 -7.98 10.16
C GLY A 34 16.48 -8.57 9.25
N LEU A 35 17.48 -7.79 8.85
CA LEU A 35 18.62 -8.25 8.05
C LEU A 35 19.44 -9.33 8.78
N ILE A 36 19.76 -9.12 10.05
CA ILE A 36 20.49 -10.11 10.85
C ILE A 36 19.67 -11.40 10.94
N THR A 37 18.38 -11.30 11.22
CA THR A 37 17.48 -12.46 11.28
C THR A 37 17.45 -13.21 9.95
N PHE A 38 17.38 -12.49 8.82
CA PHE A 38 17.42 -13.09 7.50
C PHE A 38 18.74 -13.81 7.26
N LEU A 39 19.88 -13.14 7.48
CA LEU A 39 21.21 -13.72 7.25
C LEU A 39 21.47 -14.96 8.10
N THR A 40 21.04 -14.96 9.36
CA THR A 40 21.17 -16.14 10.23
C THR A 40 20.22 -17.27 9.84
N GLY A 41 19.06 -16.93 9.24
CA GLY A 41 18.04 -17.87 8.79
C GLY A 41 18.26 -18.46 7.39
N VAL A 42 19.19 -17.93 6.59
CA VAL A 42 19.47 -18.39 5.21
C VAL A 42 19.70 -19.89 5.13
N LYS A 43 20.37 -20.48 6.13
CA LYS A 43 20.61 -21.91 6.21
C LYS A 43 19.34 -22.78 6.20
N TRP A 44 18.22 -22.25 6.65
CA TRP A 44 16.93 -22.96 6.66
C TRP A 44 16.19 -22.87 5.32
N LEU A 45 16.54 -21.90 4.48
CA LEU A 45 15.99 -21.75 3.15
C LEU A 45 16.58 -22.79 2.16
N GLY A 46 17.74 -23.41 2.48
CA GLY A 46 18.42 -24.33 1.59
C GLY A 46 18.73 -23.65 0.27
N ASN A 47 18.29 -24.25 -0.86
CA ASN A 47 18.51 -23.72 -2.20
C ASN A 47 17.35 -22.86 -2.74
N LEU A 48 16.33 -22.54 -1.91
CA LEU A 48 15.13 -21.83 -2.37
C LEU A 48 15.40 -20.40 -2.85
N GLY A 49 16.48 -19.77 -2.41
CA GLY A 49 16.90 -18.45 -2.84
C GLY A 49 18.00 -18.45 -3.91
N SER A 50 18.44 -19.63 -4.33
CA SER A 50 19.52 -19.74 -5.31
C SER A 50 19.04 -19.40 -6.73
N PRO A 51 19.86 -18.77 -7.56
CA PRO A 51 19.49 -18.45 -8.93
C PRO A 51 19.25 -19.74 -9.73
N PRO A 52 18.25 -19.77 -10.63
CA PRO A 52 17.90 -20.98 -11.38
C PRO A 52 19.01 -21.45 -12.32
N ASN A 53 19.96 -20.61 -12.66
CA ASN A 53 21.09 -20.96 -13.50
C ASN A 53 22.32 -20.10 -13.14
N SER A 54 23.13 -20.59 -12.22
CA SER A 54 24.36 -19.93 -11.77
C SER A 54 25.42 -19.77 -12.89
N ASP A 55 25.44 -20.70 -13.85
CA ASP A 55 26.41 -20.65 -14.97
C ASP A 55 26.14 -19.46 -15.89
N LYS A 56 24.88 -19.03 -16.02
CA LYS A 56 24.55 -17.81 -16.78
C LYS A 56 25.01 -16.54 -16.06
N LEU A 57 25.00 -16.51 -14.73
CA LEU A 57 25.44 -15.36 -13.95
C LEU A 57 26.97 -15.14 -14.03
N SER A 58 27.72 -16.21 -14.11
CA SER A 58 29.19 -16.15 -14.23
C SER A 58 29.69 -15.76 -15.62
N LYS A 59 28.85 -15.87 -16.68
CA LYS A 59 29.22 -15.48 -18.02
C LYS A 59 29.45 -13.98 -18.12
N ASN A 60 30.49 -13.61 -18.93
CA ASN A 60 30.74 -12.20 -19.21
C ASN A 60 29.66 -11.63 -20.13
N LEU A 61 29.05 -10.52 -19.73
CA LEU A 61 28.09 -9.74 -20.50
C LEU A 61 28.84 -8.73 -21.40
N PHE A 62 29.84 -8.06 -20.81
CA PHE A 62 30.69 -7.07 -21.48
C PHE A 62 32.17 -7.29 -21.10
N LEU A 63 33.08 -7.38 -22.05
CA LEU A 63 34.54 -7.53 -21.91
C LEU A 63 34.95 -8.39 -20.68
N PHE A 64 34.97 -7.86 -19.49
CA PHE A 64 35.42 -8.52 -18.26
C PHE A 64 34.38 -8.47 -17.12
N ILE A 65 33.12 -8.03 -17.39
CA ILE A 65 32.09 -7.88 -16.37
C ILE A 65 31.09 -9.02 -16.52
N SER A 66 30.96 -9.86 -15.48
CA SER A 66 29.96 -10.92 -15.44
C SER A 66 28.53 -10.37 -15.38
N VAL A 67 27.56 -11.17 -15.80
CA VAL A 67 26.13 -10.84 -15.69
C VAL A 67 25.77 -10.45 -14.27
N GLU A 68 26.28 -11.17 -13.27
CA GLU A 68 26.05 -10.88 -11.85
C GLU A 68 26.54 -9.47 -11.47
N LYS A 69 27.79 -9.12 -11.81
CA LYS A 69 28.33 -7.78 -11.52
C LYS A 69 27.57 -6.69 -12.26
N SER A 70 27.12 -6.99 -13.49
CA SER A 70 26.28 -6.06 -14.26
C SER A 70 24.94 -5.79 -13.56
N ILE A 71 24.31 -6.82 -13.01
CA ILE A 71 23.05 -6.67 -12.24
C ILE A 71 23.26 -5.75 -11.03
N TYR A 72 24.31 -5.95 -10.25
CA TYR A 72 24.63 -5.08 -9.11
C TYR A 72 24.93 -3.64 -9.56
N PHE A 73 25.70 -3.47 -10.61
CA PHE A 73 26.02 -2.15 -11.16
C PHE A 73 24.75 -1.40 -11.62
N PHE A 74 23.91 -2.04 -12.42
CA PHE A 74 22.66 -1.43 -12.87
C PHE A 74 21.69 -1.21 -11.73
N GLY A 75 21.62 -2.11 -10.75
CA GLY A 75 20.84 -1.92 -9.52
C GLY A 75 21.27 -0.67 -8.75
N PHE A 76 22.57 -0.48 -8.58
CA PHE A 76 23.11 0.73 -7.93
C PHE A 76 22.82 2.00 -8.74
N MET A 77 23.00 1.95 -10.06
CA MET A 77 22.64 3.07 -10.95
C MET A 77 21.14 3.41 -10.86
N LEU A 78 20.29 2.40 -10.75
CA LEU A 78 18.85 2.58 -10.57
C LEU A 78 18.52 3.30 -9.25
N VAL A 79 19.23 2.99 -8.16
CA VAL A 79 19.05 3.69 -6.87
C VAL A 79 19.40 5.17 -7.01
N ILE A 80 20.51 5.50 -7.68
CA ILE A 80 20.90 6.90 -7.95
C ILE A 80 19.84 7.59 -8.82
N LEU A 81 19.37 6.92 -9.86
CA LEU A 81 18.32 7.45 -10.74
C LEU A 81 17.04 7.74 -9.97
N VAL A 82 16.58 6.80 -9.15
CA VAL A 82 15.37 6.98 -8.32
C VAL A 82 15.56 8.13 -7.34
N TRP A 83 16.72 8.22 -6.69
CA TRP A 83 17.04 9.35 -5.81
C TRP A 83 16.96 10.70 -6.55
N TYR A 84 17.50 10.77 -7.76
CA TYR A 84 17.42 11.97 -8.60
C TYR A 84 15.98 12.32 -9.00
N LEU A 85 15.20 11.30 -9.43
CA LEU A 85 13.79 11.47 -9.83
C LEU A 85 12.91 11.96 -8.66
N ILE A 86 13.19 11.54 -7.42
CA ILE A 86 12.46 12.02 -6.23
C ILE A 86 12.67 13.54 -6.04
N GLN A 87 13.87 14.07 -6.36
CA GLN A 87 14.13 15.52 -6.29
C GLN A 87 13.34 16.30 -7.34
N MET A 88 12.92 15.65 -8.43
CA MET A 88 12.16 16.23 -9.55
C MET A 88 10.69 15.80 -9.51
N SER A 89 10.04 15.92 -8.36
CA SER A 89 8.68 15.38 -8.15
C SER A 89 7.62 15.93 -9.11
N GLY A 90 7.74 17.19 -9.55
CA GLY A 90 6.81 17.80 -10.50
C GLY A 90 6.92 17.18 -11.89
N GLU A 91 8.13 17.09 -12.42
CA GLU A 91 8.43 16.52 -13.73
C GLU A 91 8.15 15.01 -13.76
N LEU A 92 8.42 14.33 -12.63
CA LEU A 92 8.13 12.90 -12.48
C LEU A 92 6.64 12.60 -12.67
N GLY A 93 5.75 13.47 -12.15
CA GLY A 93 4.30 13.33 -12.36
C GLY A 93 3.92 13.36 -13.84
N ILE A 94 4.46 14.30 -14.60
CA ILE A 94 4.22 14.42 -16.05
C ILE A 94 4.76 13.19 -16.79
N PHE A 95 5.96 12.73 -16.44
CA PHE A 95 6.58 11.55 -17.02
C PHE A 95 5.76 10.28 -16.78
N LEU A 96 5.26 10.07 -15.55
CA LEU A 96 4.39 8.93 -15.21
C LEU A 96 3.05 8.97 -15.95
N ILE A 97 2.44 10.16 -16.10
CA ILE A 97 1.23 10.33 -16.92
C ILE A 97 1.52 9.97 -18.38
N GLY A 98 2.67 10.40 -18.91
CA GLY A 98 3.09 10.08 -20.26
C GLY A 98 3.24 8.56 -20.48
N ILE A 99 3.98 7.89 -19.61
CA ILE A 99 4.16 6.42 -19.68
C ILE A 99 2.80 5.72 -19.52
N GLY A 100 1.97 6.13 -18.57
CA GLY A 100 0.66 5.54 -18.35
C GLY A 100 -0.22 5.69 -19.60
N THR A 101 -0.24 6.84 -20.21
CA THR A 101 -1.01 7.11 -21.44
C THR A 101 -0.52 6.24 -22.60
N ILE A 102 0.80 6.15 -22.82
CA ILE A 102 1.39 5.28 -23.84
C ILE A 102 1.03 3.82 -23.60
N THR A 103 1.17 3.34 -22.35
CA THR A 103 0.86 1.97 -21.98
C THR A 103 -0.61 1.62 -22.22
N ILE A 104 -1.53 2.48 -21.77
CA ILE A 104 -2.97 2.28 -21.98
C ILE A 104 -3.31 2.30 -23.46
N SER A 105 -2.75 3.24 -24.21
CA SER A 105 -2.96 3.35 -25.67
C SER A 105 -2.45 2.09 -26.39
N TRP A 106 -1.29 1.58 -26.00
CA TRP A 106 -0.75 0.35 -26.54
C TRP A 106 -1.62 -0.87 -26.20
N ILE A 107 -2.13 -0.98 -24.97
CA ILE A 107 -3.04 -2.06 -24.58
C ILE A 107 -4.32 -1.99 -25.41
N ILE A 108 -4.91 -0.81 -25.60
CA ILE A 108 -6.13 -0.62 -26.40
C ILE A 108 -5.86 -1.01 -27.86
N TRP A 109 -4.76 -0.54 -28.43
CA TRP A 109 -4.36 -0.91 -29.79
C TRP A 109 -4.19 -2.43 -29.93
N TYR A 110 -3.48 -3.08 -29.01
CA TYR A 110 -3.30 -4.54 -28.99
C TYR A 110 -4.64 -5.27 -28.87
N CYS A 111 -5.53 -4.83 -28.00
CA CYS A 111 -6.87 -5.38 -27.87
C CYS A 111 -7.69 -5.35 -29.16
N ILE A 112 -7.55 -4.27 -29.94
CA ILE A 112 -8.31 -4.11 -31.19
C ILE A 112 -7.72 -4.99 -32.29
N LYS A 113 -6.39 -5.12 -32.36
CA LYS A 113 -5.68 -5.77 -33.46
C LYS A 113 -5.53 -7.28 -33.28
N GLU A 114 -5.16 -7.71 -32.08
CA GLU A 114 -4.64 -9.07 -31.83
C GLU A 114 -5.61 -9.94 -30.97
N CYS A 115 -6.54 -9.32 -30.24
CA CYS A 115 -7.40 -10.06 -29.31
C CYS A 115 -8.73 -10.52 -29.94
N SER A 116 -9.15 -11.74 -29.60
CA SER A 116 -10.50 -12.21 -29.85
C SER A 116 -11.54 -11.35 -29.09
N LYS A 117 -12.80 -11.41 -29.50
CA LYS A 117 -13.89 -10.65 -28.86
C LYS A 117 -13.97 -10.92 -27.33
N ASN A 118 -13.78 -12.16 -26.91
CA ASN A 118 -13.86 -12.52 -25.49
C ASN A 118 -12.64 -11.98 -24.69
N GLU A 119 -11.45 -12.08 -25.23
CA GLU A 119 -10.23 -11.51 -24.62
C GLU A 119 -10.31 -10.01 -24.50
N ARG A 120 -10.73 -9.32 -25.56
CA ARG A 120 -10.94 -7.88 -25.57
C ARG A 120 -11.91 -7.43 -24.48
N ASN A 121 -13.05 -8.11 -24.34
CA ASN A 121 -14.02 -7.76 -23.29
C ASN A 121 -13.42 -7.94 -21.89
N ARG A 122 -12.62 -8.99 -21.66
CA ARG A 122 -11.93 -9.22 -20.37
C ARG A 122 -10.91 -8.14 -20.07
N ILE A 123 -10.13 -7.71 -21.07
CA ILE A 123 -9.13 -6.65 -20.90
C ILE A 123 -9.83 -5.29 -20.66
N LEU A 124 -10.94 -4.99 -21.34
CA LEU A 124 -11.70 -3.76 -21.08
C LEU A 124 -12.27 -3.73 -19.65
N VAL A 125 -12.79 -4.86 -19.14
CA VAL A 125 -13.21 -4.97 -17.75
C VAL A 125 -12.02 -4.79 -16.80
N MET A 126 -10.87 -5.37 -17.11
CA MET A 126 -9.65 -5.18 -16.31
C MET A 126 -9.22 -3.70 -16.26
N LEU A 127 -9.20 -3.00 -17.39
CA LEU A 127 -8.88 -1.56 -17.44
C LEU A 127 -9.88 -0.72 -16.62
N PHE A 128 -11.16 -1.06 -16.68
CA PHE A 128 -12.18 -0.44 -15.83
C PHE A 128 -11.91 -0.68 -14.34
N LEU A 129 -11.59 -1.92 -13.95
CA LEU A 129 -11.26 -2.24 -12.56
C LEU A 129 -9.97 -1.54 -12.09
N ILE A 130 -8.98 -1.37 -12.97
CA ILE A 130 -7.77 -0.58 -12.68
C ILE A 130 -8.14 0.87 -12.39
N ALA A 131 -9.02 1.49 -13.19
CA ALA A 131 -9.49 2.85 -12.94
C ALA A 131 -10.24 2.96 -11.59
N CYS A 132 -11.07 1.97 -11.26
CA CYS A 132 -11.72 1.86 -9.94
C CYS A 132 -10.69 1.73 -8.81
N SER A 133 -9.63 0.94 -9.01
CA SER A 133 -8.55 0.77 -8.05
C SER A 133 -7.78 2.09 -7.82
N VAL A 134 -7.50 2.85 -8.88
CA VAL A 134 -6.87 4.18 -8.75
C VAL A 134 -7.72 5.09 -7.86
N LEU A 135 -9.04 5.13 -8.09
CA LEU A 135 -9.96 5.93 -7.27
C LEU A 135 -9.97 5.46 -5.82
N PHE A 136 -10.04 4.15 -5.59
CA PHE A 136 -9.99 3.57 -4.24
C PHE A 136 -8.72 4.00 -3.50
N TRP A 137 -7.55 3.80 -4.10
CA TRP A 137 -6.27 4.13 -3.48
C TRP A 137 -6.09 5.63 -3.27
N ALA A 138 -6.56 6.47 -4.19
CA ALA A 138 -6.53 7.93 -4.02
C ALA A 138 -7.32 8.39 -2.78
N LEU A 139 -8.41 7.72 -2.46
CA LEU A 139 -9.21 8.00 -1.26
C LEU A 139 -8.58 7.35 -0.01
N PHE A 140 -8.11 6.12 -0.11
CA PHE A 140 -7.54 5.37 1.00
C PHE A 140 -6.24 6.02 1.53
N GLU A 141 -5.36 6.45 0.63
CA GLU A 141 -4.07 7.08 0.97
C GLU A 141 -4.21 8.49 1.58
N GLN A 142 -5.44 9.04 1.66
CA GLN A 142 -5.69 10.23 2.47
C GLN A 142 -5.35 10.00 3.96
N ALA A 143 -5.23 8.74 4.40
CA ALA A 143 -4.80 8.38 5.75
C ALA A 143 -3.47 9.05 6.14
N ALA A 144 -2.50 9.11 5.22
CA ALA A 144 -1.19 9.71 5.45
C ALA A 144 -1.13 11.24 5.28
N SER A 145 -2.21 11.88 4.86
CA SER A 145 -2.25 13.32 4.56
C SER A 145 -3.42 14.02 5.24
N SER A 146 -4.52 14.22 4.52
CA SER A 146 -5.68 14.99 5.00
C SER A 146 -6.34 14.38 6.24
N LEU A 147 -6.40 13.03 6.34
CA LEU A 147 -6.98 12.38 7.52
C LEU A 147 -6.10 12.50 8.75
N THR A 148 -4.78 12.47 8.62
CA THR A 148 -3.87 12.75 9.73
C THR A 148 -4.03 14.19 10.22
N LEU A 149 -4.11 15.17 9.31
CA LEU A 149 -4.37 16.58 9.66
C LEU A 149 -5.75 16.78 10.31
N PHE A 150 -6.77 16.10 9.80
CA PHE A 150 -8.09 16.10 10.40
C PHE A 150 -8.06 15.51 11.82
N THR A 151 -7.36 14.39 12.00
CA THR A 151 -7.21 13.73 13.29
C THR A 151 -6.56 14.67 14.31
N ASP A 152 -5.47 15.32 13.91
CA ASP A 152 -4.75 16.26 14.78
C ASP A 152 -5.60 17.46 15.20
N ARG A 153 -6.35 18.05 14.27
CA ARG A 153 -7.06 19.30 14.47
C ARG A 153 -8.49 19.12 15.01
N ASN A 154 -9.18 18.08 14.56
CA ASN A 154 -10.63 17.94 14.69
C ASN A 154 -11.10 16.69 15.43
N VAL A 155 -10.19 15.87 15.99
CA VAL A 155 -10.60 14.67 16.75
C VAL A 155 -10.25 14.85 18.22
N MET A 156 -11.17 14.49 19.10
CA MET A 156 -10.92 14.43 20.55
C MET A 156 -10.03 13.22 20.85
N MET A 157 -8.71 13.47 20.93
CA MET A 157 -7.71 12.47 21.30
C MET A 157 -7.42 12.56 22.80
N GLY A 158 -7.18 11.41 23.44
CA GLY A 158 -6.62 11.38 24.80
C GLY A 158 -5.15 11.85 24.78
N SER A 159 -4.66 12.35 25.90
CA SER A 159 -3.32 12.92 26.06
C SER A 159 -2.14 11.98 25.71
N TRP A 160 -2.41 10.69 25.58
CA TRP A 160 -1.43 9.63 25.27
C TRP A 160 -1.35 9.29 23.78
N PHE A 161 -2.26 9.84 22.97
CA PHE A 161 -2.37 9.49 21.55
C PHE A 161 -1.98 10.68 20.68
N SER A 162 -1.20 10.39 19.67
CA SER A 162 -0.89 11.33 18.62
C SER A 162 -1.64 11.00 17.33
N ALA A 163 -1.80 12.00 16.47
CA ALA A 163 -2.52 11.80 15.20
C ALA A 163 -1.90 10.71 14.32
N GLY A 164 -0.56 10.61 14.32
CA GLY A 164 0.18 9.59 13.56
C GLY A 164 -0.10 8.17 14.04
N MET A 165 -0.36 7.98 15.34
CA MET A 165 -0.66 6.66 15.90
C MET A 165 -1.98 6.07 15.39
N PHE A 166 -2.95 6.89 15.00
CA PHE A 166 -4.24 6.41 14.49
C PHE A 166 -4.13 5.70 13.14
N GLN A 167 -3.06 5.90 12.39
CA GLN A 167 -2.80 5.11 11.19
C GLN A 167 -2.59 3.61 11.49
N ALA A 168 -2.24 3.26 12.74
CA ALA A 168 -2.15 1.87 13.19
C ALA A 168 -3.51 1.15 13.25
N LEU A 169 -4.64 1.88 13.20
CA LEU A 169 -5.98 1.27 13.15
C LEU A 169 -6.15 0.39 11.91
N ASN A 170 -5.60 0.76 10.76
CA ASN A 170 -5.68 -0.06 9.55
C ASN A 170 -5.01 -1.43 9.74
N PRO A 171 -3.71 -1.54 10.04
CA PRO A 171 -3.09 -2.85 10.26
C PRO A 171 -3.68 -3.60 11.46
N PHE A 172 -4.19 -2.91 12.47
CA PHE A 172 -4.92 -3.52 13.59
C PHE A 172 -6.19 -4.24 13.10
N PHE A 173 -7.03 -3.56 12.33
CA PHE A 173 -8.22 -4.17 11.77
C PHE A 173 -7.91 -5.30 10.80
N ILE A 174 -6.85 -5.20 10.01
CA ILE A 174 -6.42 -6.31 9.14
C ILE A 174 -6.10 -7.55 9.99
N ILE A 175 -5.35 -7.41 11.08
CA ILE A 175 -4.98 -8.54 11.95
C ILE A 175 -6.24 -9.25 12.49
N ILE A 176 -7.22 -8.49 12.96
CA ILE A 176 -8.43 -9.04 13.58
C ILE A 176 -9.41 -9.57 12.53
N LEU A 177 -9.58 -8.84 11.42
CA LEU A 177 -10.63 -9.14 10.45
C LEU A 177 -10.19 -10.11 9.36
N ALA A 178 -8.89 -10.30 9.11
CA ALA A 178 -8.44 -11.24 8.10
C ALA A 178 -8.98 -12.67 8.30
N PRO A 179 -8.95 -13.27 9.52
CA PRO A 179 -9.55 -14.58 9.75
C PRO A 179 -11.06 -14.61 9.54
N VAL A 180 -11.75 -13.50 9.88
CA VAL A 180 -13.19 -13.34 9.70
C VAL A 180 -13.54 -13.34 8.22
N PHE A 181 -12.85 -12.50 7.42
CA PHE A 181 -13.06 -12.43 5.97
C PHE A 181 -12.66 -13.73 5.27
N ALA A 182 -11.57 -14.37 5.69
CA ALA A 182 -11.20 -15.69 5.18
C ALA A 182 -12.33 -16.70 5.39
N SER A 183 -12.97 -16.70 6.56
CA SER A 183 -14.11 -17.56 6.86
C SER A 183 -15.33 -17.19 6.01
N ILE A 184 -15.65 -15.91 5.85
CA ILE A 184 -16.76 -15.43 5.01
C ILE A 184 -16.57 -15.90 3.57
N TRP A 185 -15.39 -15.71 2.98
CA TRP A 185 -15.10 -16.12 1.61
C TRP A 185 -15.15 -17.65 1.44
N PHE A 186 -14.63 -18.40 2.40
CA PHE A 186 -14.72 -19.85 2.40
C PHE A 186 -16.17 -20.34 2.39
N PHE A 187 -17.01 -19.80 3.27
CA PHE A 187 -18.42 -20.21 3.35
C PHE A 187 -19.25 -19.76 2.15
N THR A 188 -19.03 -18.54 1.65
CA THR A 188 -19.76 -18.04 0.48
C THR A 188 -19.37 -18.78 -0.78
N SER A 189 -18.08 -19.10 -0.96
CA SER A 189 -17.59 -19.93 -2.07
C SER A 189 -18.16 -21.33 -2.01
N LYS A 190 -18.17 -21.98 -0.84
CA LYS A 190 -18.77 -23.31 -0.65
C LYS A 190 -20.26 -23.35 -0.97
N LYS A 191 -20.98 -22.25 -0.73
CA LYS A 191 -22.41 -22.11 -1.05
C LYS A 191 -22.68 -21.65 -2.48
N GLY A 192 -21.65 -21.35 -3.28
CA GLY A 192 -21.81 -20.84 -4.65
C GLY A 192 -22.38 -19.40 -4.72
N ILE A 193 -22.37 -18.64 -3.61
CA ILE A 193 -22.88 -17.26 -3.53
C ILE A 193 -21.77 -16.21 -3.39
N GLU A 194 -20.52 -16.60 -3.62
CA GLU A 194 -19.39 -15.70 -3.57
C GLU A 194 -19.56 -14.55 -4.58
N PRO A 195 -19.39 -13.28 -4.17
CA PRO A 195 -19.48 -12.15 -5.09
C PRO A 195 -18.39 -12.23 -6.17
N SER A 196 -18.75 -11.92 -7.40
CA SER A 196 -17.77 -11.78 -8.49
C SER A 196 -16.76 -10.66 -8.21
N THR A 197 -15.58 -10.73 -8.83
CA THR A 197 -14.54 -9.70 -8.67
C THR A 197 -15.06 -8.27 -8.86
N PRO A 198 -15.84 -7.92 -9.91
CA PRO A 198 -16.39 -6.58 -10.04
C PRO A 198 -17.32 -6.19 -8.88
N LYS A 199 -18.09 -7.13 -8.31
CA LYS A 199 -18.93 -6.86 -7.15
C LYS A 199 -18.10 -6.56 -5.90
N LYS A 200 -16.99 -7.28 -5.69
CA LYS A 200 -16.06 -7.00 -4.58
C LYS A 200 -15.46 -5.60 -4.72
N PHE A 201 -15.01 -5.20 -5.92
CA PHE A 201 -14.54 -3.84 -6.20
C PHE A 201 -15.60 -2.77 -5.93
N SER A 202 -16.84 -3.01 -6.34
CA SER A 202 -17.94 -2.08 -6.07
C SER A 202 -18.20 -1.91 -4.57
N LEU A 203 -18.18 -3.02 -3.81
CA LEU A 203 -18.34 -2.99 -2.36
C LEU A 203 -17.18 -2.22 -1.67
N ALA A 204 -15.96 -2.39 -2.15
CA ALA A 204 -14.80 -1.67 -1.63
C ALA A 204 -14.95 -0.15 -1.82
N LEU A 205 -15.32 0.30 -3.02
CA LEU A 205 -15.55 1.72 -3.30
C LEU A 205 -16.70 2.31 -2.46
N ILE A 206 -17.79 1.56 -2.29
CA ILE A 206 -18.90 1.97 -1.43
C ILE A 206 -18.41 2.12 0.02
N GLN A 207 -17.65 1.17 0.53
CA GLN A 207 -17.16 1.21 1.92
C GLN A 207 -16.19 2.37 2.16
N VAL A 208 -15.28 2.67 1.23
CA VAL A 208 -14.41 3.84 1.32
C VAL A 208 -15.24 5.13 1.35
N GLY A 209 -16.24 5.26 0.47
CA GLY A 209 -17.15 6.41 0.45
C GLY A 209 -17.96 6.54 1.74
N LEU A 210 -18.47 5.42 2.27
CA LEU A 210 -19.18 5.40 3.57
C LEU A 210 -18.26 5.79 4.74
N GLY A 211 -16.97 5.43 4.68
CA GLY A 211 -15.99 5.86 5.68
C GLY A 211 -15.91 7.38 5.77
N PHE A 212 -15.79 8.08 4.65
CA PHE A 212 -15.85 9.56 4.64
C PHE A 212 -17.22 10.10 5.07
N ALA A 213 -18.33 9.46 4.65
CA ALA A 213 -19.66 9.85 5.07
C ALA A 213 -19.83 9.79 6.61
N VAL A 214 -19.20 8.79 7.27
CA VAL A 214 -19.19 8.70 8.75
C VAL A 214 -18.49 9.91 9.37
N LEU A 215 -17.39 10.40 8.80
CA LEU A 215 -16.73 11.62 9.30
C LEU A 215 -17.59 12.86 9.08
N VAL A 216 -18.28 12.97 7.94
CA VAL A 216 -19.23 14.05 7.68
C VAL A 216 -20.38 14.00 8.68
N LEU A 217 -20.93 12.82 8.98
CA LEU A 217 -21.93 12.67 10.02
C LEU A 217 -21.38 13.07 11.40
N GLY A 218 -20.15 12.67 11.70
CA GLY A 218 -19.46 13.03 12.95
C GLY A 218 -19.33 14.55 13.13
N SER A 219 -19.12 15.30 12.06
CA SER A 219 -18.98 16.76 12.13
C SER A 219 -20.24 17.47 12.66
N ASN A 220 -21.44 16.87 12.49
CA ASN A 220 -22.68 17.39 13.05
C ASN A 220 -22.74 17.23 14.59
N PHE A 221 -21.90 16.40 15.16
CA PHE A 221 -21.79 16.17 16.61
C PHE A 221 -20.51 16.78 17.19
N ALA A 222 -19.85 17.68 16.45
CA ALA A 222 -18.66 18.36 16.93
C ALA A 222 -18.99 19.24 18.16
N GLY A 223 -18.11 19.21 19.14
CA GLY A 223 -18.21 20.08 20.31
C GLY A 223 -17.96 21.56 19.96
N PRO A 224 -18.08 22.45 20.95
CA PRO A 224 -17.82 23.88 20.76
C PRO A 224 -16.39 24.19 20.28
N ASP A 225 -15.48 23.29 20.53
CA ASP A 225 -14.06 23.35 20.08
C ASP A 225 -13.85 22.83 18.65
N GLY A 226 -14.92 22.46 17.93
CA GLY A 226 -14.88 21.92 16.59
C GLY A 226 -14.34 20.49 16.51
N LYS A 227 -14.24 19.78 17.64
CA LYS A 227 -13.73 18.41 17.70
C LYS A 227 -14.84 17.38 17.72
N VAL A 228 -14.61 16.28 17.02
CA VAL A 228 -15.51 15.12 16.95
C VAL A 228 -14.99 13.97 17.83
N ALA A 229 -15.89 13.12 18.28
CA ALA A 229 -15.52 11.94 19.05
C ALA A 229 -14.66 10.97 18.19
N VAL A 230 -13.64 10.38 18.80
CA VAL A 230 -12.70 9.46 18.16
C VAL A 230 -13.38 8.25 17.50
N ILE A 231 -14.57 7.87 17.96
CA ILE A 231 -15.31 6.73 17.40
C ILE A 231 -15.62 6.90 15.91
N PHE A 232 -15.89 8.12 15.43
CA PHE A 232 -16.13 8.37 14.00
C PHE A 232 -14.90 8.07 13.16
N LEU A 233 -13.71 8.42 13.67
CA LEU A 233 -12.43 8.09 13.00
C LEU A 233 -12.20 6.56 12.99
N VAL A 234 -12.45 5.87 14.12
CA VAL A 234 -12.34 4.41 14.23
C VAL A 234 -13.27 3.71 13.25
N MET A 235 -14.51 4.15 13.14
CA MET A 235 -15.49 3.59 12.19
C MET A 235 -15.09 3.85 10.73
N MET A 236 -14.53 5.01 10.42
CA MET A 236 -13.99 5.30 9.09
C MET A 236 -12.85 4.32 8.75
N TYR A 237 -11.85 4.15 9.64
CA TYR A 237 -10.77 3.20 9.40
C TYR A 237 -11.25 1.75 9.28
N LEU A 238 -12.27 1.35 10.04
CA LEU A 238 -12.91 0.05 9.91
C LEU A 238 -13.49 -0.16 8.51
N LEU A 239 -14.27 0.81 8.01
CA LEU A 239 -14.89 0.76 6.69
C LEU A 239 -13.83 0.77 5.57
N HIS A 240 -12.80 1.59 5.69
CA HIS A 240 -11.69 1.62 4.74
C HIS A 240 -10.92 0.29 4.71
N THR A 241 -10.72 -0.34 5.87
CA THR A 241 -9.98 -1.60 5.96
C THR A 241 -10.78 -2.80 5.45
N THR A 242 -12.11 -2.77 5.58
CA THR A 242 -12.98 -3.84 5.08
C THR A 242 -13.30 -3.71 3.59
N GLY A 243 -13.08 -2.56 3.00
CA GLY A 243 -13.15 -2.29 1.56
C GLY A 243 -11.93 -2.81 0.81
#